data_cea1419d2861326d142c7d15ea768f24
#
_entry.id   cea1419d2861326d142c7d15ea768f24
#
_cell.length_a   1.000
_cell.length_b   1.000
_cell.length_c   1.000
_cell.angle_alpha   90.00
_cell.angle_beta   90.00
_cell.angle_gamma   90.00
#
_symmetry.space_group_name_H-M   'P 1'
#
loop_
_entity.id
_entity.type
_entity.pdbx_description
1 polymer ?
#
loop_
_entity_poly.entity_id
_entity_poly.type
_entity_poly.pdbx_seq_one_letter_code
_entity_poly.pdbx_strand_id
1 'polypeptide(L)'
;MAQKKHSDFDQTKKRTTYIQELTPLQAEKLKDWLEKHMWTPRKIDYSLYAYNGPEVNLVVYISGKAVIQGKGTESFVQFVLEPEITGLIEMGYEQLSHPEWFEAHAGIDESGKGDLFGPLVSACVIADGDAVRKWIDDDLRESKKVTSDAMVLEMARKIKATEGVVAKVSYASMEKYNALYIKFGSNLNKLLAWMHAQAIKSAYAVRPVPWGMLDQFTKQPLVQKQLKLPEFNLKMQTKAESDPVVAAASIIARATYILQMRKLSETFGEKLLKGTNAEVREQAVAIVKKFGADSLKKFAKIHFKTAAEAVEMAKGQQ
;
A
#
# COMPACT_ATOMS: atom_id res chain seq x y z
N MET A 1 -28.05 47.12 -2.03
CA MET A 1 -28.21 45.99 -2.95
C MET A 1 -26.83 45.52 -3.41
N ALA A 2 -26.31 44.45 -2.85
CA ALA A 2 -25.05 43.86 -3.24
C ALA A 2 -25.32 42.37 -3.54
N GLN A 3 -25.29 42.04 -4.82
CA GLN A 3 -25.43 40.68 -5.31
C GLN A 3 -24.17 39.86 -4.90
N LYS A 4 -24.37 38.85 -4.06
CA LYS A 4 -23.38 37.81 -3.82
C LYS A 4 -23.22 37.00 -5.11
N LYS A 5 -22.03 37.08 -5.73
CA LYS A 5 -21.58 36.13 -6.75
C LYS A 5 -21.48 34.74 -6.12
N HIS A 6 -22.20 33.79 -6.67
CA HIS A 6 -21.94 32.37 -6.45
C HIS A 6 -20.52 32.05 -7.00
N SER A 7 -19.66 31.64 -6.10
CA SER A 7 -18.31 31.22 -6.40
C SER A 7 -18.29 29.77 -6.84
N ASP A 8 -17.64 29.59 -7.94
CA ASP A 8 -16.79 28.49 -8.36
C ASP A 8 -17.09 27.09 -7.78
N PHE A 9 -17.70 26.27 -8.60
CA PHE A 9 -17.53 24.83 -8.53
C PHE A 9 -16.03 24.53 -8.69
N ASP A 10 -15.44 24.03 -7.62
CA ASP A 10 -14.07 23.53 -7.57
C ASP A 10 -13.93 22.46 -8.67
N GLN A 11 -13.03 22.71 -9.64
CA GLN A 11 -12.73 21.77 -10.70
C GLN A 11 -11.97 20.61 -10.07
N THR A 12 -12.68 19.55 -9.72
CA THR A 12 -12.09 18.25 -9.35
C THR A 12 -11.02 17.86 -10.37
N LYS A 13 -9.81 17.66 -9.89
CA LYS A 13 -8.64 17.35 -10.70
C LYS A 13 -8.89 16.01 -11.41
N LYS A 14 -9.17 16.04 -12.71
CA LYS A 14 -9.50 14.85 -13.51
C LYS A 14 -8.37 13.83 -13.45
N ARG A 15 -8.72 12.57 -13.29
CA ARG A 15 -7.80 11.43 -13.30
C ARG A 15 -7.12 11.30 -14.66
N THR A 16 -5.79 11.38 -14.70
CA THR A 16 -5.01 11.38 -15.96
C THR A 16 -4.29 10.07 -16.24
N THR A 17 -4.38 9.09 -15.33
CA THR A 17 -3.77 7.76 -15.52
C THR A 17 -4.68 6.69 -14.91
N TYR A 18 -4.91 5.61 -15.65
CA TYR A 18 -5.65 4.43 -15.19
C TYR A 18 -4.93 3.16 -15.62
N ILE A 19 -4.91 2.14 -14.77
CA ILE A 19 -4.27 0.85 -15.08
C ILE A 19 -5.23 -0.26 -14.70
N GLN A 20 -5.43 -1.20 -15.64
CA GLN A 20 -6.30 -2.36 -15.49
C GLN A 20 -5.59 -3.61 -15.99
N GLU A 21 -5.72 -4.73 -15.30
CA GLU A 21 -5.39 -6.04 -15.87
C GLU A 21 -6.54 -6.54 -16.72
N LEU A 22 -6.25 -6.89 -17.96
CA LEU A 22 -7.22 -7.43 -18.92
C LEU A 22 -6.95 -8.91 -19.14
N THR A 23 -8.03 -9.68 -19.24
CA THR A 23 -7.94 -11.04 -19.80
C THR A 23 -7.55 -10.98 -21.28
N PRO A 24 -7.02 -12.06 -21.88
CA PRO A 24 -6.72 -12.08 -23.32
C PRO A 24 -7.92 -11.69 -24.19
N LEU A 25 -9.11 -12.16 -23.84
CA LEU A 25 -10.36 -11.85 -24.57
C LEU A 25 -10.71 -10.36 -24.45
N GLN A 26 -10.55 -9.76 -23.27
CA GLN A 26 -10.79 -8.33 -23.07
C GLN A 26 -9.76 -7.48 -23.82
N ALA A 27 -8.50 -7.91 -23.86
CA ALA A 27 -7.46 -7.22 -24.60
C ALA A 27 -7.74 -7.25 -26.12
N GLU A 28 -8.18 -8.39 -26.65
CA GLU A 28 -8.59 -8.51 -28.04
C GLU A 28 -9.79 -7.60 -28.36
N LYS A 29 -10.85 -7.67 -27.56
CA LYS A 29 -12.04 -6.83 -27.67
C LYS A 29 -11.72 -5.33 -27.63
N LEU A 30 -10.80 -4.94 -26.75
CA LEU A 30 -10.33 -3.56 -26.67
C LEU A 30 -9.59 -3.14 -27.94
N LYS A 31 -8.73 -4.00 -28.49
CA LYS A 31 -8.02 -3.75 -29.75
C LYS A 31 -9.00 -3.51 -30.88
N ASP A 32 -9.98 -4.39 -31.06
CA ASP A 32 -11.01 -4.29 -32.08
C ASP A 32 -11.81 -2.99 -31.96
N TRP A 33 -12.12 -2.59 -30.71
CA TRP A 33 -12.80 -1.33 -30.44
C TRP A 33 -11.95 -0.13 -30.88
N LEU A 34 -10.63 -0.11 -30.53
CA LEU A 34 -9.70 0.97 -30.87
C LEU A 34 -9.54 1.10 -32.40
N GLU A 35 -9.41 -0.02 -33.14
CA GLU A 35 -9.29 -0.06 -34.58
C GLU A 35 -10.59 0.42 -35.27
N LYS A 36 -11.75 -0.04 -34.79
CA LYS A 36 -13.07 0.40 -35.26
C LYS A 36 -13.28 1.90 -35.09
N HIS A 37 -12.72 2.49 -34.03
CA HIS A 37 -12.83 3.93 -33.76
C HIS A 37 -11.64 4.73 -34.30
N MET A 38 -10.85 4.14 -35.22
CA MET A 38 -9.75 4.80 -35.92
C MET A 38 -8.67 5.43 -35.02
N TRP A 39 -8.36 4.79 -33.90
CA TRP A 39 -7.24 5.23 -33.08
C TRP A 39 -5.92 4.97 -33.80
N THR A 40 -4.94 5.85 -33.62
CA THR A 40 -3.63 5.78 -34.29
C THR A 40 -2.70 4.79 -33.56
N PRO A 41 -2.29 3.68 -34.25
CA PRO A 41 -1.37 2.73 -33.66
C PRO A 41 0.02 3.33 -33.48
N ARG A 42 0.73 2.88 -32.44
CA ARG A 42 2.15 3.19 -32.19
C ARG A 42 2.90 1.97 -31.69
N LYS A 43 4.23 1.97 -31.80
CA LYS A 43 5.09 0.92 -31.28
C LYS A 43 5.62 1.28 -29.90
N ILE A 44 5.46 0.36 -28.96
CA ILE A 44 6.04 0.42 -27.60
C ILE A 44 6.64 -0.95 -27.31
N ASP A 45 7.86 -0.99 -26.79
CA ASP A 45 8.53 -2.24 -26.44
C ASP A 45 7.76 -2.99 -25.35
N TYR A 46 7.74 -4.32 -25.46
CA TYR A 46 7.03 -5.21 -24.55
C TYR A 46 5.51 -5.01 -24.47
N SER A 47 4.90 -4.33 -25.45
CA SER A 47 3.45 -4.22 -25.58
C SER A 47 2.88 -5.25 -26.53
N LEU A 48 1.63 -5.68 -26.28
CA LEU A 48 0.81 -6.38 -27.28
C LEU A 48 0.40 -5.41 -28.37
N TYR A 49 -0.01 -4.21 -27.98
CA TYR A 49 -0.34 -3.09 -28.86
C TYR A 49 -0.36 -1.77 -28.07
N ALA A 50 -0.26 -0.67 -28.78
CA ALA A 50 -0.42 0.68 -28.24
C ALA A 50 -1.09 1.59 -29.26
N TYR A 51 -1.95 2.51 -28.79
CA TYR A 51 -2.71 3.44 -29.59
C TYR A 51 -2.76 4.83 -28.96
N ASN A 52 -2.85 5.84 -29.83
CA ASN A 52 -3.18 7.21 -29.44
C ASN A 52 -4.59 7.53 -29.92
N GLY A 53 -5.43 8.01 -29.04
CA GLY A 53 -6.77 8.52 -29.32
C GLY A 53 -6.94 9.96 -28.88
N PRO A 54 -8.16 10.51 -28.97
CA PRO A 54 -8.46 11.85 -28.51
C PRO A 54 -8.18 11.98 -26.99
N GLU A 55 -7.19 12.81 -26.62
CA GLU A 55 -6.78 13.07 -25.25
C GLU A 55 -6.35 11.84 -24.42
N VAL A 56 -6.19 10.66 -25.04
CA VAL A 56 -5.84 9.41 -24.37
C VAL A 56 -4.73 8.67 -25.13
N ASN A 57 -3.71 8.24 -24.39
CA ASN A 57 -2.71 7.28 -24.84
C ASN A 57 -2.96 5.94 -24.13
N LEU A 58 -3.00 4.85 -24.87
CA LEU A 58 -3.29 3.52 -24.37
C LEU A 58 -2.18 2.53 -24.77
N VAL A 59 -1.72 1.74 -23.79
CA VAL A 59 -0.75 0.66 -24.01
C VAL A 59 -1.24 -0.58 -23.29
N VAL A 60 -1.32 -1.70 -24.02
CA VAL A 60 -1.54 -3.02 -23.40
C VAL A 60 -0.25 -3.82 -23.50
N TYR A 61 0.30 -4.18 -22.36
CA TYR A 61 1.55 -4.94 -22.26
C TYR A 61 1.32 -6.45 -22.41
N ILE A 62 2.38 -7.19 -22.74
CA ILE A 62 2.36 -8.67 -22.85
C ILE A 62 1.88 -9.33 -21.54
N SER A 63 2.06 -8.67 -20.39
CA SER A 63 1.53 -9.14 -19.10
C SER A 63 0.01 -9.05 -18.94
N GLY A 64 -0.72 -8.54 -19.96
CA GLY A 64 -2.14 -8.24 -19.87
C GLY A 64 -2.47 -6.89 -19.24
N LYS A 65 -1.48 -6.14 -18.78
CA LYS A 65 -1.67 -4.85 -18.12
C LYS A 65 -1.94 -3.75 -19.15
N ALA A 66 -3.13 -3.15 -19.07
CA ALA A 66 -3.49 -1.95 -19.85
C ALA A 66 -3.16 -0.70 -19.05
N VAL A 67 -2.47 0.27 -19.67
CA VAL A 67 -2.16 1.59 -19.13
C VAL A 67 -2.82 2.64 -20.02
N ILE A 68 -3.72 3.42 -19.43
CA ILE A 68 -4.48 4.49 -20.10
C ILE A 68 -4.02 5.82 -19.48
N GLN A 69 -3.58 6.76 -20.32
CA GLN A 69 -3.03 8.05 -19.89
C GLN A 69 -3.51 9.21 -20.74
N GLY A 70 -3.78 10.34 -20.11
CA GLY A 70 -4.19 11.58 -20.78
C GLY A 70 -5.37 12.26 -20.09
N LYS A 71 -5.75 13.43 -20.58
CA LYS A 71 -6.85 14.22 -20.00
C LYS A 71 -8.22 13.55 -20.14
N GLY A 72 -8.38 12.71 -21.17
CA GLY A 72 -9.59 11.95 -21.45
C GLY A 72 -9.67 10.59 -20.76
N THR A 73 -8.69 10.23 -19.90
CA THR A 73 -8.63 8.91 -19.25
C THR A 73 -9.91 8.56 -18.51
N GLU A 74 -10.41 9.45 -17.68
CA GLU A 74 -11.62 9.21 -16.88
C GLU A 74 -12.84 8.91 -17.76
N SER A 75 -13.09 9.75 -18.77
CA SER A 75 -14.20 9.54 -19.72
C SER A 75 -14.04 8.24 -20.52
N PHE A 76 -12.82 7.92 -20.96
CA PHE A 76 -12.57 6.68 -21.68
C PHE A 76 -12.83 5.45 -20.82
N VAL A 77 -12.38 5.46 -19.58
CA VAL A 77 -12.61 4.34 -18.66
C VAL A 77 -14.09 4.19 -18.34
N GLN A 78 -14.75 5.25 -17.95
CA GLN A 78 -16.16 5.24 -17.54
C GLN A 78 -17.13 4.88 -18.67
N PHE A 79 -16.88 5.35 -19.89
CA PHE A 79 -17.82 5.19 -20.99
C PHE A 79 -17.44 4.12 -22.03
N VAL A 80 -16.19 3.63 -22.00
CA VAL A 80 -15.71 2.64 -22.97
C VAL A 80 -15.11 1.41 -22.30
N LEU A 81 -14.04 1.58 -21.51
CA LEU A 81 -13.31 0.43 -20.97
C LEU A 81 -14.19 -0.42 -20.05
N GLU A 82 -14.84 0.22 -19.09
CA GLU A 82 -15.68 -0.50 -18.12
C GLU A 82 -16.93 -1.09 -18.74
N PRO A 83 -17.84 -0.34 -19.38
CA PRO A 83 -19.10 -0.89 -19.86
C PRO A 83 -18.94 -1.78 -21.08
N GLU A 84 -18.04 -1.42 -22.02
CA GLU A 84 -17.95 -2.13 -23.29
C GLU A 84 -16.91 -3.25 -23.29
N ILE A 85 -15.83 -3.15 -22.50
CA ILE A 85 -14.70 -4.10 -22.56
C ILE A 85 -14.68 -5.03 -21.37
N THR A 86 -14.66 -4.49 -20.15
CA THR A 86 -14.53 -5.31 -18.93
C THR A 86 -15.87 -5.79 -18.39
N GLY A 87 -16.95 -5.09 -18.68
CA GLY A 87 -18.28 -5.34 -18.11
C GLY A 87 -18.40 -4.92 -16.63
N LEU A 88 -17.39 -4.23 -16.11
CA LEU A 88 -17.39 -3.66 -14.77
C LEU A 88 -17.84 -2.20 -14.87
N ILE A 89 -18.50 -1.69 -13.84
CA ILE A 89 -18.88 -0.28 -13.73
C ILE A 89 -18.46 0.13 -12.32
N GLU A 90 -17.22 0.62 -12.21
CA GLU A 90 -16.61 0.95 -10.91
C GLU A 90 -16.25 2.43 -10.80
N MET A 91 -15.69 3.02 -11.86
CA MET A 91 -15.22 4.40 -11.81
C MET A 91 -16.37 5.40 -11.71
N GLY A 92 -16.38 6.17 -10.63
CA GLY A 92 -17.45 7.13 -10.35
C GLY A 92 -18.72 6.52 -9.74
N TYR A 93 -18.73 5.19 -9.56
CA TYR A 93 -19.83 4.44 -8.95
C TYR A 93 -19.40 3.70 -7.68
N GLU A 94 -18.22 4.00 -7.13
CA GLU A 94 -17.65 3.32 -5.98
C GLU A 94 -18.62 3.32 -4.78
N GLN A 95 -19.37 4.40 -4.58
CA GLN A 95 -20.35 4.47 -3.50
C GLN A 95 -21.55 3.53 -3.70
N LEU A 96 -21.90 3.21 -4.93
CA LEU A 96 -22.97 2.26 -5.24
C LEU A 96 -22.48 0.82 -5.21
N SER A 97 -21.25 0.57 -5.69
CA SER A 97 -20.63 -0.75 -5.75
C SER A 97 -20.09 -1.21 -4.40
N HIS A 98 -19.60 -0.25 -3.59
CA HIS A 98 -18.96 -0.48 -2.29
C HIS A 98 -19.45 0.52 -1.23
N PRO A 99 -20.76 0.50 -0.89
CA PRO A 99 -21.32 1.45 0.08
C PRO A 99 -20.63 1.34 1.46
N GLU A 100 -20.11 0.17 1.81
CA GLU A 100 -19.40 -0.10 3.05
C GLU A 100 -18.10 0.72 3.19
N TRP A 101 -17.44 1.10 2.10
CA TRP A 101 -16.22 1.93 2.16
C TRP A 101 -16.49 3.35 2.68
N PHE A 102 -17.74 3.80 2.55
CA PHE A 102 -18.18 5.15 2.96
C PHE A 102 -18.80 5.16 4.37
N GLU A 103 -18.89 4.01 5.01
CA GLU A 103 -19.18 3.93 6.44
C GLU A 103 -17.91 4.25 7.25
N ALA A 104 -18.10 4.78 8.47
CA ALA A 104 -16.97 4.98 9.37
C ALA A 104 -16.39 3.64 9.81
N HIS A 105 -15.14 3.36 9.45
CA HIS A 105 -14.50 2.09 9.75
C HIS A 105 -12.97 2.21 9.88
N ALA A 106 -12.33 1.12 10.28
CA ALA A 106 -10.88 1.01 10.40
C ALA A 106 -10.30 0.18 9.25
N GLY A 107 -9.24 0.68 8.61
CA GLY A 107 -8.39 -0.08 7.70
C GLY A 107 -7.07 -0.45 8.38
N ILE A 108 -6.59 -1.68 8.19
CA ILE A 108 -5.39 -2.17 8.84
C ILE A 108 -4.47 -2.86 7.83
N ASP A 109 -3.17 -2.54 7.89
CA ASP A 109 -2.16 -3.18 7.05
C ASP A 109 -0.76 -3.12 7.70
N GLU A 110 0.23 -3.81 7.10
CA GLU A 110 1.61 -3.85 7.58
C GLU A 110 2.63 -3.47 6.51
N SER A 111 3.87 -3.17 6.98
CA SER A 111 5.05 -3.00 6.12
C SER A 111 6.31 -3.56 6.77
N GLY A 112 7.30 -3.93 5.94
CA GLY A 112 8.59 -4.43 6.38
C GLY A 112 8.63 -5.91 6.76
N LYS A 113 7.58 -6.69 6.48
CA LYS A 113 7.50 -8.12 6.82
C LYS A 113 8.54 -8.97 6.09
N GLY A 114 8.79 -8.69 4.82
CA GLY A 114 9.72 -9.43 3.96
C GLY A 114 11.15 -8.90 3.92
N ASP A 115 11.46 -7.82 4.63
CA ASP A 115 12.75 -7.17 4.58
C ASP A 115 13.65 -7.60 5.74
N LEU A 116 14.93 -7.83 5.48
CA LEU A 116 15.92 -8.16 6.51
C LEU A 116 16.10 -7.00 7.50
N PHE A 117 16.35 -5.80 6.97
CA PHE A 117 16.57 -4.60 7.76
C PHE A 117 15.26 -3.89 8.10
N GLY A 118 15.28 -3.17 9.21
CA GLY A 118 14.16 -2.35 9.65
C GLY A 118 13.03 -3.13 10.32
N PRO A 119 12.16 -2.41 11.04
CA PRO A 119 11.11 -3.02 11.84
C PRO A 119 9.97 -3.57 10.99
N LEU A 120 9.21 -4.48 11.60
CA LEU A 120 7.84 -4.73 11.17
C LEU A 120 6.97 -3.59 11.70
N VAL A 121 6.15 -3.02 10.85
CA VAL A 121 5.24 -1.92 11.18
C VAL A 121 3.82 -2.35 10.87
N SER A 122 2.91 -2.25 11.83
CA SER A 122 1.47 -2.34 11.62
C SER A 122 0.86 -0.95 11.76
N ALA A 123 -0.07 -0.61 10.88
CA ALA A 123 -0.84 0.63 10.94
C ALA A 123 -2.34 0.35 11.00
N CYS A 124 -3.05 1.21 11.69
CA CYS A 124 -4.51 1.29 11.68
C CYS A 124 -4.91 2.73 11.38
N VAL A 125 -5.73 2.90 10.36
CA VAL A 125 -6.34 4.16 9.98
C VAL A 125 -7.85 4.04 10.19
N ILE A 126 -8.48 5.05 10.82
CA ILE A 126 -9.92 5.18 10.94
C ILE A 126 -10.33 6.40 10.12
N ALA A 127 -11.31 6.21 9.25
CA ALA A 127 -11.86 7.25 8.39
C ALA A 127 -13.38 7.06 8.22
N ASP A 128 -14.03 8.09 7.71
CA ASP A 128 -15.44 8.08 7.30
C ASP A 128 -15.59 8.34 5.81
N GLY A 129 -16.84 8.39 5.34
CA GLY A 129 -17.15 8.56 3.94
C GLY A 129 -16.64 9.89 3.35
N ASP A 130 -16.53 10.96 4.13
CA ASP A 130 -16.03 12.24 3.62
C ASP A 130 -14.53 12.19 3.35
N ALA A 131 -13.78 11.58 4.26
CA ALA A 131 -12.36 11.31 4.04
C ALA A 131 -12.13 10.37 2.84
N VAL A 132 -12.95 9.31 2.72
CA VAL A 132 -12.86 8.35 1.60
C VAL A 132 -13.16 9.03 0.26
N ARG A 133 -14.23 9.84 0.15
CA ARG A 133 -14.51 10.62 -1.07
C ARG A 133 -13.33 11.48 -1.47
N LYS A 134 -12.80 12.26 -0.53
CA LYS A 134 -11.63 13.10 -0.78
C LYS A 134 -10.41 12.31 -1.26
N TRP A 135 -10.17 11.11 -0.71
CA TRP A 135 -9.03 10.27 -1.11
C TRP A 135 -9.22 9.63 -2.49
N ILE A 136 -10.47 9.31 -2.87
CA ILE A 136 -10.79 8.84 -4.22
C ILE A 136 -10.56 9.97 -5.23
N ASP A 137 -11.03 11.18 -4.93
CA ASP A 137 -10.84 12.37 -5.78
C ASP A 137 -9.36 12.76 -5.92
N ASP A 138 -8.57 12.63 -4.84
CA ASP A 138 -7.12 12.91 -4.82
C ASP A 138 -6.26 11.75 -5.39
N ASP A 139 -6.88 10.69 -5.93
CA ASP A 139 -6.23 9.48 -6.48
C ASP A 139 -5.29 8.74 -5.50
N LEU A 140 -5.57 8.85 -4.20
CA LEU A 140 -4.82 8.17 -3.13
C LEU A 140 -4.97 6.63 -3.16
N ARG A 141 -5.93 6.12 -3.92
CA ARG A 141 -6.26 4.70 -4.08
C ARG A 141 -5.13 3.89 -4.77
N GLU A 142 -4.31 4.57 -5.57
CA GLU A 142 -3.26 3.92 -6.35
C GLU A 142 -1.92 3.79 -5.61
N SER A 143 -1.95 3.64 -4.29
CA SER A 143 -0.76 3.53 -3.43
C SER A 143 0.23 2.43 -3.85
N LYS A 144 -0.25 1.36 -4.49
CA LYS A 144 0.59 0.29 -5.04
C LYS A 144 1.46 0.73 -6.23
N LYS A 145 1.03 1.76 -6.97
CA LYS A 145 1.79 2.33 -8.09
C LYS A 145 2.83 3.33 -7.65
N VAL A 146 2.80 3.73 -6.38
CA VAL A 146 3.75 4.68 -5.80
C VAL A 146 5.09 3.98 -5.57
N THR A 147 6.04 4.19 -6.48
CA THR A 147 7.37 3.57 -6.44
C THR A 147 8.36 4.37 -5.61
N SER A 148 8.20 5.69 -5.50
CA SER A 148 9.17 6.54 -4.79
C SER A 148 8.83 6.72 -3.31
N ASP A 149 9.86 6.62 -2.46
CA ASP A 149 9.73 6.86 -1.02
C ASP A 149 9.23 8.28 -0.70
N ALA A 150 9.59 9.27 -1.54
CA ALA A 150 9.15 10.66 -1.36
C ALA A 150 7.62 10.80 -1.54
N MET A 151 7.05 10.15 -2.56
CA MET A 151 5.60 10.14 -2.78
C MET A 151 4.86 9.45 -1.64
N VAL A 152 5.37 8.32 -1.13
CA VAL A 152 4.76 7.63 0.03
C VAL A 152 4.71 8.54 1.25
N LEU A 153 5.78 9.27 1.53
CA LEU A 153 5.83 10.20 2.67
C LEU A 153 4.86 11.37 2.50
N GLU A 154 4.74 11.90 1.29
CA GLU A 154 3.79 12.98 1.00
C GLU A 154 2.34 12.49 1.11
N MET A 155 2.01 11.31 0.57
CA MET A 155 0.68 10.72 0.72
C MET A 155 0.34 10.47 2.19
N ALA A 156 1.29 9.93 2.97
CA ALA A 156 1.09 9.72 4.41
C ALA A 156 0.83 11.05 5.16
N ARG A 157 1.48 12.14 4.73
CA ARG A 157 1.23 13.49 5.28
C ARG A 157 -0.19 13.95 4.96
N LYS A 158 -0.66 13.79 3.72
CA LYS A 158 -2.03 14.14 3.29
C LYS A 158 -3.08 13.34 4.05
N ILE A 159 -2.90 12.01 4.18
CA ILE A 159 -3.82 11.14 4.94
C ILE A 159 -3.94 11.64 6.38
N LYS A 160 -2.83 11.92 7.06
CA LYS A 160 -2.83 12.39 8.46
C LYS A 160 -3.41 13.79 8.62
N ALA A 161 -3.35 14.63 7.58
CA ALA A 161 -3.92 15.98 7.57
C ALA A 161 -5.40 16.01 7.18
N THR A 162 -5.98 14.90 6.75
CA THR A 162 -7.41 14.82 6.43
C THR A 162 -8.22 14.89 7.71
N GLU A 163 -9.21 15.77 7.73
CA GLU A 163 -10.09 15.99 8.87
C GLU A 163 -10.81 14.71 9.28
N GLY A 164 -10.99 14.49 10.58
CA GLY A 164 -11.66 13.31 11.13
C GLY A 164 -10.87 12.00 11.02
N VAL A 165 -9.71 11.99 10.38
CA VAL A 165 -8.89 10.77 10.24
C VAL A 165 -8.02 10.52 11.48
N VAL A 166 -8.03 9.28 11.95
CA VAL A 166 -7.14 8.80 13.00
C VAL A 166 -6.16 7.79 12.41
N ALA A 167 -4.86 8.04 12.53
CA ALA A 167 -3.82 7.11 12.09
C ALA A 167 -2.91 6.73 13.27
N LYS A 168 -2.82 5.45 13.58
CA LYS A 168 -1.96 4.91 14.64
C LYS A 168 -1.08 3.79 14.08
N VAL A 169 0.12 3.68 14.64
CA VAL A 169 1.07 2.64 14.25
C VAL A 169 1.57 1.87 15.46
N SER A 170 1.88 0.60 15.24
CA SER A 170 2.56 -0.27 16.20
C SER A 170 3.83 -0.79 15.56
N TYR A 171 4.98 -0.44 16.14
CA TYR A 171 6.29 -0.98 15.76
C TYR A 171 7.22 -0.97 16.96
N ALA A 172 8.35 -1.64 16.87
CA ALA A 172 9.36 -1.69 17.92
C ALA A 172 10.75 -1.43 17.34
N SER A 173 11.72 -0.97 18.18
CA SER A 173 13.13 -1.00 17.80
C SER A 173 13.55 -2.41 17.40
N MET A 174 14.60 -2.55 16.60
CA MET A 174 15.01 -3.88 16.10
C MET A 174 15.36 -4.84 17.23
N GLU A 175 16.02 -4.40 18.28
CA GLU A 175 16.33 -5.25 19.45
C GLU A 175 15.03 -5.71 20.14
N LYS A 176 14.07 -4.80 20.34
CA LYS A 176 12.77 -5.13 20.93
C LYS A 176 11.96 -6.04 20.02
N TYR A 177 12.01 -5.83 18.70
CA TYR A 177 11.38 -6.72 17.72
C TYR A 177 11.90 -8.14 17.85
N ASN A 178 13.23 -8.32 17.86
CA ASN A 178 13.86 -9.63 17.98
C ASN A 178 13.50 -10.33 19.30
N ALA A 179 13.46 -9.60 20.42
CA ALA A 179 13.02 -10.13 21.71
C ALA A 179 11.52 -10.52 21.70
N LEU A 180 10.67 -9.69 21.08
CA LEU A 180 9.23 -9.99 20.94
C LEU A 180 9.02 -11.23 20.04
N TYR A 181 9.77 -11.37 18.95
CA TYR A 181 9.67 -12.54 18.07
C TYR A 181 9.89 -13.85 18.87
N ILE A 182 10.92 -13.90 19.71
CA ILE A 182 11.17 -15.03 20.59
C ILE A 182 10.02 -15.22 21.60
N LYS A 183 9.56 -14.13 22.24
CA LYS A 183 8.46 -14.15 23.21
C LYS A 183 7.16 -14.71 22.60
N PHE A 184 6.90 -14.46 21.33
CA PHE A 184 5.75 -15.01 20.59
C PHE A 184 6.00 -16.42 20.02
N GLY A 185 7.02 -17.15 20.55
CA GLY A 185 7.34 -18.53 20.19
C GLY A 185 7.94 -18.65 18.80
N SER A 186 8.73 -17.67 18.38
CA SER A 186 9.34 -17.61 17.04
C SER A 186 8.30 -17.73 15.91
N ASN A 187 7.11 -17.19 16.14
CA ASN A 187 6.00 -17.21 15.18
C ASN A 187 5.62 -15.80 14.75
N LEU A 188 5.98 -15.48 13.50
CA LEU A 188 5.75 -14.15 12.92
C LEU A 188 4.27 -13.78 12.89
N ASN A 189 3.37 -14.72 12.57
CA ASN A 189 1.94 -14.45 12.50
C ASN A 189 1.34 -14.12 13.87
N LYS A 190 1.82 -14.75 14.95
CA LYS A 190 1.40 -14.41 16.32
C LYS A 190 1.88 -13.02 16.73
N LEU A 191 3.14 -12.68 16.40
CA LEU A 191 3.69 -11.35 16.66
C LEU A 191 2.94 -10.28 15.87
N LEU A 192 2.73 -10.50 14.56
CA LEU A 192 2.01 -9.57 13.70
C LEU A 192 0.58 -9.37 14.18
N ALA A 193 -0.12 -10.44 14.55
CA ALA A 193 -1.48 -10.35 15.10
C ALA A 193 -1.53 -9.48 16.37
N TRP A 194 -0.56 -9.60 17.26
CA TRP A 194 -0.45 -8.74 18.44
C TRP A 194 -0.19 -7.29 18.04
N MET A 195 0.69 -7.04 17.07
CA MET A 195 0.98 -5.68 16.59
C MET A 195 -0.24 -5.02 15.95
N HIS A 196 -0.99 -5.75 15.10
CA HIS A 196 -2.26 -5.26 14.56
C HIS A 196 -3.25 -4.92 15.67
N ALA A 197 -3.41 -5.81 16.66
CA ALA A 197 -4.29 -5.54 17.79
C ALA A 197 -3.87 -4.29 18.58
N GLN A 198 -2.56 -4.01 18.75
CA GLN A 198 -2.09 -2.78 19.41
C GLN A 198 -2.42 -1.53 18.56
N ALA A 199 -2.21 -1.57 17.24
CA ALA A 199 -2.55 -0.47 16.34
C ALA A 199 -4.05 -0.16 16.36
N ILE A 200 -4.89 -1.21 16.26
CA ILE A 200 -6.35 -1.08 16.33
C ILE A 200 -6.79 -0.48 17.67
N LYS A 201 -6.35 -1.03 18.80
CA LYS A 201 -6.70 -0.52 20.14
C LYS A 201 -6.33 0.94 20.30
N SER A 202 -5.15 1.33 19.81
CA SER A 202 -4.67 2.71 19.89
C SER A 202 -5.50 3.67 19.02
N ALA A 203 -5.98 3.22 17.87
CA ALA A 203 -6.85 4.03 17.01
C ALA A 203 -8.28 4.08 17.56
N TYR A 204 -8.84 2.94 17.97
CA TYR A 204 -10.17 2.79 18.55
C TYR A 204 -10.35 3.62 19.82
N ALA A 205 -9.32 3.72 20.65
CA ALA A 205 -9.36 4.54 21.87
C ALA A 205 -9.53 6.05 21.57
N VAL A 206 -9.13 6.50 20.36
CA VAL A 206 -9.28 7.90 19.94
C VAL A 206 -10.63 8.11 19.25
N ARG A 207 -11.01 7.18 18.36
CA ARG A 207 -12.25 7.22 17.61
C ARG A 207 -12.83 5.80 17.51
N PRO A 208 -13.83 5.43 18.32
CA PRO A 208 -14.53 4.16 18.20
C PRO A 208 -15.27 4.06 16.86
N VAL A 209 -15.20 2.90 16.22
CA VAL A 209 -15.96 2.56 15.01
C VAL A 209 -16.47 1.12 15.10
N PRO A 210 -17.60 0.78 14.44
CA PRO A 210 -18.23 -0.52 14.62
C PRO A 210 -17.46 -1.68 14.01
N TRP A 211 -16.64 -1.43 12.98
CA TRP A 211 -15.92 -2.49 12.28
C TRP A 211 -14.59 -2.00 11.67
N GLY A 212 -13.82 -2.96 11.20
CA GLY A 212 -12.59 -2.69 10.45
C GLY A 212 -12.27 -3.81 9.48
N MET A 213 -11.45 -3.48 8.46
CA MET A 213 -10.95 -4.37 7.42
C MET A 213 -9.44 -4.52 7.53
N LEU A 214 -8.98 -5.78 7.53
CA LEU A 214 -7.57 -6.15 7.55
C LEU A 214 -7.23 -7.00 6.34
N ASP A 215 -6.11 -6.70 5.66
CA ASP A 215 -5.60 -7.60 4.63
C ASP A 215 -5.18 -8.93 5.25
N GLN A 216 -5.70 -10.04 4.68
CA GLN A 216 -5.60 -11.35 5.28
C GLN A 216 -4.19 -11.93 5.16
N PHE A 217 -3.45 -11.96 6.24
CA PHE A 217 -2.14 -12.60 6.34
C PHE A 217 -2.16 -14.02 6.91
N THR A 218 -3.30 -14.44 7.49
CA THR A 218 -3.52 -15.78 8.06
C THR A 218 -4.99 -16.16 8.02
N LYS A 219 -5.30 -17.46 7.90
CA LYS A 219 -6.66 -17.97 8.00
C LYS A 219 -7.15 -18.12 9.47
N GLN A 220 -6.24 -18.05 10.45
CA GLN A 220 -6.56 -18.17 11.85
C GLN A 220 -7.00 -16.83 12.45
N PRO A 221 -7.98 -16.77 13.37
CA PRO A 221 -8.48 -15.56 14.00
C PRO A 221 -7.53 -15.03 15.09
N LEU A 222 -6.23 -14.87 14.75
CA LEU A 222 -5.20 -14.50 15.71
C LEU A 222 -5.37 -13.07 16.22
N VAL A 223 -5.78 -12.14 15.34
CA VAL A 223 -5.97 -10.73 15.71
C VAL A 223 -7.18 -10.57 16.62
N GLN A 224 -8.31 -11.20 16.27
CA GLN A 224 -9.55 -11.18 17.05
C GLN A 224 -9.33 -11.66 18.49
N LYS A 225 -8.53 -12.72 18.66
CA LYS A 225 -8.15 -13.24 19.99
C LYS A 225 -7.36 -12.24 20.83
N GLN A 226 -6.64 -11.32 20.20
CA GLN A 226 -5.82 -10.29 20.87
C GLN A 226 -6.59 -8.99 21.13
N LEU A 227 -7.63 -8.71 20.35
CA LEU A 227 -8.33 -7.42 20.40
C LEU A 227 -9.08 -7.20 21.70
N LYS A 228 -9.88 -8.18 22.16
CA LYS A 228 -10.75 -8.04 23.35
C LYS A 228 -11.62 -6.76 23.29
N LEU A 229 -12.15 -6.43 22.11
CA LEU A 229 -13.08 -5.33 21.86
C LEU A 229 -14.41 -5.95 21.37
N PRO A 230 -15.39 -6.16 22.24
CA PRO A 230 -16.60 -6.91 21.90
C PRO A 230 -17.49 -6.20 20.87
N GLU A 231 -17.46 -4.87 20.84
CA GLU A 231 -18.27 -4.05 19.92
C GLU A 231 -17.58 -3.78 18.57
N PHE A 232 -16.33 -4.27 18.38
CA PHE A 232 -15.57 -4.06 17.16
C PHE A 232 -15.55 -5.35 16.31
N ASN A 233 -16.16 -5.30 15.13
CA ASN A 233 -16.16 -6.42 14.18
C ASN A 233 -14.97 -6.33 13.23
N LEU A 234 -13.95 -7.17 13.40
CA LEU A 234 -12.81 -7.25 12.48
C LEU A 234 -13.11 -8.22 11.34
N LYS A 235 -13.22 -7.69 10.13
CA LYS A 235 -13.29 -8.45 8.88
C LYS A 235 -11.88 -8.68 8.35
N MET A 236 -11.60 -9.85 7.78
CA MET A 236 -10.32 -10.18 7.14
C MET A 236 -10.58 -10.69 5.74
N GLN A 237 -9.98 -10.06 4.75
CA GLN A 237 -10.17 -10.39 3.34
C GLN A 237 -8.83 -10.31 2.59
N THR A 238 -8.62 -11.21 1.63
CA THR A 238 -7.47 -11.10 0.71
C THR A 238 -7.70 -9.95 -0.26
N LYS A 239 -6.64 -9.21 -0.59
CA LYS A 239 -6.69 -8.02 -1.44
C LYS A 239 -7.58 -6.92 -0.83
N ALA A 240 -7.58 -6.80 0.48
CA ALA A 240 -8.35 -5.79 1.20
C ALA A 240 -7.90 -4.36 0.88
N GLU A 241 -6.73 -4.18 0.27
CA GLU A 241 -6.22 -2.89 -0.18
C GLU A 241 -7.03 -2.22 -1.29
N SER A 242 -8.06 -2.87 -1.82
CA SER A 242 -9.08 -2.21 -2.67
C SER A 242 -9.92 -1.22 -1.85
N ASP A 243 -10.10 -1.47 -0.57
CA ASP A 243 -10.71 -0.53 0.37
C ASP A 243 -9.77 0.67 0.60
N PRO A 244 -10.24 1.92 0.38
CA PRO A 244 -9.42 3.12 0.52
C PRO A 244 -8.84 3.33 1.92
N VAL A 245 -9.50 2.84 2.97
CA VAL A 245 -9.03 3.00 4.35
C VAL A 245 -7.92 1.99 4.65
N VAL A 246 -7.99 0.78 4.10
CA VAL A 246 -6.89 -0.20 4.13
C VAL A 246 -5.70 0.29 3.31
N ALA A 247 -5.94 0.84 2.11
CA ALA A 247 -4.90 1.45 1.29
C ALA A 247 -4.19 2.60 2.03
N ALA A 248 -4.94 3.44 2.75
CA ALA A 248 -4.38 4.49 3.60
C ALA A 248 -3.52 3.90 4.73
N ALA A 249 -3.95 2.81 5.38
CA ALA A 249 -3.16 2.12 6.40
C ALA A 249 -1.85 1.56 5.83
N SER A 250 -1.88 0.99 4.62
CA SER A 250 -0.69 0.53 3.89
C SER A 250 0.33 1.66 3.68
N ILE A 251 -0.14 2.82 3.21
CA ILE A 251 0.71 4.03 3.04
C ILE A 251 1.32 4.46 4.38
N ILE A 252 0.55 4.51 5.46
CA ILE A 252 1.02 4.91 6.80
C ILE A 252 2.06 3.93 7.34
N ALA A 253 1.82 2.62 7.18
CA ALA A 253 2.78 1.58 7.58
C ALA A 253 4.09 1.71 6.80
N ARG A 254 4.00 1.85 5.47
CA ARG A 254 5.15 2.00 4.57
C ARG A 254 5.92 3.30 4.84
N ALA A 255 5.25 4.43 5.05
CA ALA A 255 5.90 5.69 5.40
C ALA A 255 6.68 5.58 6.72
N THR A 256 6.09 4.94 7.72
CA THR A 256 6.75 4.70 9.02
C THR A 256 7.98 3.81 8.85
N TYR A 257 7.86 2.73 8.07
CA TYR A 257 8.98 1.84 7.75
C TYR A 257 10.12 2.60 7.06
N ILE A 258 9.82 3.43 6.04
CA ILE A 258 10.81 4.25 5.33
C ILE A 258 11.57 5.17 6.31
N LEU A 259 10.87 5.83 7.22
CA LEU A 259 11.50 6.71 8.20
C LEU A 259 12.41 5.95 9.17
N GLN A 260 12.02 4.73 9.58
CA GLN A 260 12.87 3.90 10.42
C GLN A 260 14.09 3.38 9.65
N MET A 261 13.94 2.99 8.38
CA MET A 261 15.05 2.60 7.51
C MET A 261 16.06 3.73 7.32
N ARG A 262 15.60 4.99 7.18
CA ARG A 262 16.50 6.15 7.10
C ARG A 262 17.34 6.31 8.37
N LYS A 263 16.72 6.21 9.55
CA LYS A 263 17.44 6.27 10.84
C LYS A 263 18.49 5.16 10.99
N LEU A 264 18.15 3.93 10.58
CA LEU A 264 19.11 2.83 10.62
C LEU A 264 20.24 3.04 9.61
N SER A 265 19.93 3.59 8.43
CA SER A 265 20.92 3.94 7.41
C SER A 265 21.89 5.01 7.89
N GLU A 266 21.41 6.06 8.57
CA GLU A 266 22.22 7.08 9.21
C GLU A 266 23.16 6.48 10.28
N THR A 267 22.66 5.54 11.08
CA THR A 267 23.45 4.83 12.08
C THR A 267 24.54 3.95 11.46
N PHE A 268 24.24 3.29 10.34
CA PHE A 268 25.19 2.48 9.59
C PHE A 268 26.23 3.34 8.84
N GLY A 269 25.81 4.50 8.34
CA GLY A 269 26.61 5.43 7.52
C GLY A 269 26.37 5.30 6.02
N GLU A 270 25.51 4.35 5.60
CA GLU A 270 25.13 4.11 4.21
C GLU A 270 23.65 3.73 4.12
N LYS A 271 23.05 3.94 2.93
CA LYS A 271 21.66 3.57 2.69
C LYS A 271 21.48 2.05 2.77
N LEU A 272 20.68 1.59 3.74
CA LEU A 272 20.28 0.19 3.85
C LEU A 272 19.26 -0.17 2.76
N LEU A 273 19.47 -1.33 2.15
CA LEU A 273 18.61 -1.86 1.09
C LEU A 273 17.41 -2.63 1.68
N LYS A 274 16.35 -2.73 0.87
CA LYS A 274 15.14 -3.50 1.20
C LYS A 274 15.28 -4.93 0.64
N GLY A 275 14.52 -5.87 1.21
CA GLY A 275 14.49 -7.27 0.76
C GLY A 275 15.51 -8.14 1.49
N THR A 276 15.95 -9.23 0.81
CA THR A 276 16.83 -10.28 1.36
C THR A 276 17.82 -10.83 0.33
N ASN A 277 18.05 -10.11 -0.76
CA ASN A 277 18.92 -10.50 -1.86
C ASN A 277 20.41 -10.49 -1.46
N ALA A 278 21.30 -10.80 -2.41
CA ALA A 278 22.75 -10.88 -2.19
C ALA A 278 23.33 -9.54 -1.69
N GLU A 279 22.92 -8.41 -2.26
CA GLU A 279 23.40 -7.08 -1.86
C GLU A 279 22.99 -6.73 -0.42
N VAL A 280 21.78 -7.09 0.00
CA VAL A 280 21.32 -6.95 1.40
C VAL A 280 22.16 -7.80 2.35
N ARG A 281 22.51 -9.02 1.92
CA ARG A 281 23.40 -9.90 2.71
C ARG A 281 24.80 -9.32 2.84
N GLU A 282 25.35 -8.75 1.78
CA GLU A 282 26.66 -8.08 1.81
C GLU A 282 26.65 -6.88 2.78
N GLN A 283 25.58 -6.08 2.80
CA GLN A 283 25.43 -5.02 3.79
C GLN A 283 25.35 -5.59 5.21
N ALA A 284 24.67 -6.72 5.43
CA ALA A 284 24.64 -7.37 6.74
C ALA A 284 26.04 -7.86 7.17
N VAL A 285 26.85 -8.40 6.25
CA VAL A 285 28.27 -8.72 6.49
C VAL A 285 29.07 -7.47 6.86
N ALA A 286 28.87 -6.37 6.15
CA ALA A 286 29.55 -5.11 6.44
C ALA A 286 29.20 -4.57 7.84
N ILE A 287 27.93 -4.68 8.26
CA ILE A 287 27.48 -4.32 9.62
C ILE A 287 28.21 -5.19 10.67
N VAL A 288 28.27 -6.50 10.45
CA VAL A 288 28.97 -7.43 11.36
C VAL A 288 30.46 -7.10 11.45
N LYS A 289 31.12 -6.84 10.34
CA LYS A 289 32.53 -6.43 10.32
C LYS A 289 32.78 -5.11 11.02
N LYS A 290 31.89 -4.14 10.82
CA LYS A 290 32.06 -2.77 11.37
C LYS A 290 31.76 -2.67 12.86
N PHE A 291 30.72 -3.38 13.34
CA PHE A 291 30.19 -3.19 14.66
C PHE A 291 30.17 -4.47 15.54
N GLY A 292 30.62 -5.60 15.00
CA GLY A 292 30.57 -6.92 15.63
C GLY A 292 29.25 -7.65 15.42
N ALA A 293 29.26 -8.98 15.54
CA ALA A 293 28.12 -9.85 15.25
C ALA A 293 26.86 -9.51 16.07
N ASP A 294 27.04 -9.21 17.36
CA ASP A 294 25.97 -8.84 18.27
C ASP A 294 25.20 -7.56 17.86
N SER A 295 25.84 -6.69 17.09
CA SER A 295 25.25 -5.43 16.64
C SER A 295 24.23 -5.63 15.51
N LEU A 296 24.28 -6.77 14.81
CA LEU A 296 23.33 -7.04 13.72
C LEU A 296 21.87 -7.00 14.21
N LYS A 297 21.59 -7.43 15.45
CA LYS A 297 20.26 -7.37 16.05
C LYS A 297 19.68 -5.95 16.20
N LYS A 298 20.51 -4.89 16.09
CA LYS A 298 20.09 -3.48 16.10
C LYS A 298 19.60 -3.00 14.74
N PHE A 299 19.92 -3.72 13.66
CA PHE A 299 19.60 -3.36 12.28
C PHE A 299 18.65 -4.34 11.61
N ALA A 300 18.74 -5.64 11.95
CA ALA A 300 18.16 -6.74 11.22
C ALA A 300 17.24 -7.63 12.06
N LYS A 301 16.32 -8.29 11.37
CA LYS A 301 15.52 -9.40 11.89
C LYS A 301 16.37 -10.66 11.91
N ILE A 302 16.94 -11.00 13.09
CA ILE A 302 17.93 -12.09 13.21
C ILE A 302 17.37 -13.49 12.94
N HIS A 303 16.06 -13.66 12.85
CA HIS A 303 15.42 -14.93 12.47
C HIS A 303 15.46 -15.22 10.97
N PHE A 304 15.87 -14.28 10.13
CA PHE A 304 16.05 -14.48 8.70
C PHE A 304 17.30 -15.31 8.42
N LYS A 305 17.21 -16.24 7.49
CA LYS A 305 18.34 -17.05 7.03
C LYS A 305 19.53 -16.17 6.59
N THR A 306 19.22 -15.08 5.88
CA THR A 306 20.21 -14.09 5.43
C THR A 306 21.02 -13.47 6.58
N ALA A 307 20.43 -13.30 7.76
CA ALA A 307 21.16 -12.79 8.93
C ALA A 307 22.18 -13.82 9.44
N ALA A 308 21.80 -15.10 9.53
CA ALA A 308 22.71 -16.16 9.96
C ALA A 308 23.86 -16.34 8.94
N GLU A 309 23.54 -16.37 7.64
CA GLU A 309 24.53 -16.42 6.57
C GLU A 309 25.54 -15.26 6.65
N ALA A 310 25.07 -14.04 6.90
CA ALA A 310 25.96 -12.89 7.00
C ALA A 310 26.95 -12.99 8.17
N VAL A 311 26.52 -13.51 9.33
CA VAL A 311 27.40 -13.73 10.49
C VAL A 311 28.47 -14.77 10.16
N GLU A 312 28.12 -15.90 9.53
CA GLU A 312 29.08 -16.93 9.15
C GLU A 312 30.07 -16.44 8.08
N MET A 313 29.60 -15.73 7.07
CA MET A 313 30.48 -15.14 6.03
C MET A 313 31.47 -14.12 6.64
N ALA A 314 31.05 -13.33 7.62
CA ALA A 314 31.93 -12.38 8.26
C ALA A 314 33.05 -13.06 9.07
N LYS A 315 32.80 -14.24 9.65
CA LYS A 315 33.82 -15.05 10.39
C LYS A 315 34.81 -15.69 9.42
N GLY A 316 34.37 -16.20 8.30
CA GLY A 316 35.22 -16.92 7.32
C GLY A 316 36.13 -16.01 6.50
N GLN A 317 36.02 -14.68 6.64
CA GLN A 317 36.84 -13.67 5.97
C GLN A 317 37.75 -12.91 6.95
N GLN A 318 37.84 -13.35 8.19
CA GLN A 318 38.87 -12.94 9.17
C GLN A 318 40.05 -13.92 9.12
#